data_aa3b511badc8b1e3396ef84a23487877
#
_entry.id   aa3b511badc8b1e3396ef84a23487877
#
_cell.length_a   1.000
_cell.length_b   1.000
_cell.length_c   1.000
_cell.angle_alpha   90.00
_cell.angle_beta   90.00
_cell.angle_gamma   90.00
#
_symmetry.space_group_name_H-M   'P 1'
#
loop_
_entity.id
_entity.type
_entity.pdbx_description
1 polymer ?
#
loop_
_entity_poly.entity_id
_entity_poly.type
_entity_poly.pdbx_seq_one_letter_code
_entity_poly.pdbx_strand_id
1 'polypeptide(L)'
;MNKNTYLGLVLAACMGVVSAPLLAEIVPAPEHPANITAPATTPTEHRYASELELQQAEHHKAMAAHHKSVAKEYEKAGHHDLKKHHEAMAVHHEALAKEHEKAAATHEKMAK
;
A
#
# COMPACT_ATOMS: atom_id res chain seq x y z
N MET A 1 -20.35 43.71 -36.30
CA MET A 1 -20.39 42.26 -36.54
C MET A 1 -19.30 41.62 -35.71
N ASN A 2 -19.63 41.16 -34.53
CA ASN A 2 -18.67 40.64 -33.57
C ASN A 2 -18.50 39.15 -33.76
N LYS A 3 -17.35 38.74 -34.27
CA LYS A 3 -16.98 37.36 -34.45
C LYS A 3 -16.10 36.81 -33.33
N ASN A 4 -16.17 37.36 -32.13
CA ASN A 4 -15.26 37.02 -31.04
C ASN A 4 -15.93 36.51 -29.78
N THR A 5 -17.10 35.89 -29.87
CA THR A 5 -17.83 35.46 -28.68
C THR A 5 -17.91 33.94 -28.51
N TYR A 6 -17.09 33.18 -29.20
CA TYR A 6 -17.11 31.71 -29.07
C TYR A 6 -15.78 31.07 -28.66
N LEU A 7 -14.93 31.81 -27.99
CA LEU A 7 -13.67 31.28 -27.52
C LEU A 7 -13.56 31.26 -25.99
N GLY A 8 -14.65 31.09 -25.31
CA GLY A 8 -14.66 31.18 -23.85
C GLY A 8 -15.32 30.03 -23.11
N LEU A 9 -15.65 28.94 -23.76
CA LEU A 9 -16.43 27.91 -23.06
C LEU A 9 -16.03 26.48 -23.36
N VAL A 10 -14.75 26.18 -23.50
CA VAL A 10 -14.28 24.78 -23.66
C VAL A 10 -13.12 24.45 -22.72
N LEU A 11 -12.95 25.17 -21.66
CA LEU A 11 -11.87 24.90 -20.71
C LEU A 11 -12.34 24.55 -19.29
N ALA A 12 -13.60 24.15 -19.13
CA ALA A 12 -14.14 23.81 -17.83
C ALA A 12 -14.57 22.34 -17.68
N ALA A 13 -14.20 21.46 -18.59
CA ALA A 13 -14.66 20.07 -18.53
C ALA A 13 -13.53 19.04 -18.45
N CYS A 14 -12.31 19.43 -18.18
CA CYS A 14 -11.20 18.47 -17.97
C CYS A 14 -10.63 18.51 -16.56
N MET A 15 -11.38 19.03 -15.61
CA MET A 15 -11.19 18.65 -14.21
C MET A 15 -12.11 17.47 -13.92
N GLY A 16 -12.03 16.45 -14.76
CA GLY A 16 -12.45 15.13 -14.40
C GLY A 16 -11.53 14.69 -13.27
N VAL A 17 -12.07 14.88 -12.12
CA VAL A 17 -11.78 14.21 -10.88
C VAL A 17 -11.00 12.92 -11.15
N VAL A 18 -9.71 13.03 -11.25
CA VAL A 18 -8.89 11.94 -10.78
C VAL A 18 -8.98 12.08 -9.26
N SER A 19 -10.15 11.78 -8.77
CA SER A 19 -10.26 11.44 -7.38
C SER A 19 -9.23 10.35 -7.16
N ALA A 20 -8.30 10.64 -6.37
CA ALA A 20 -7.42 9.68 -5.77
C ALA A 20 -8.04 9.14 -4.48
N PRO A 21 -9.05 8.30 -4.52
CA PRO A 21 -9.48 7.58 -3.33
C PRO A 21 -8.66 6.31 -3.13
N LEU A 22 -7.84 5.91 -4.09
CA LEU A 22 -7.03 4.69 -3.99
C LEU A 22 -5.89 4.79 -2.97
N LEU A 23 -5.45 5.99 -2.62
CA LEU A 23 -4.45 6.18 -1.55
C LEU A 23 -5.06 6.16 -0.14
N ALA A 24 -6.37 6.35 -0.02
CA ALA A 24 -7.05 6.34 1.27
C ALA A 24 -7.27 4.92 1.84
N GLU A 25 -7.12 3.89 1.01
CA GLU A 25 -7.27 2.48 1.42
C GLU A 25 -5.92 1.80 1.75
N ILE A 26 -4.81 2.49 1.54
CA ILE A 26 -3.51 1.96 1.95
C ILE A 26 -3.41 2.12 3.46
N VAL A 27 -3.40 0.99 4.16
CA VAL A 27 -3.14 0.96 5.59
C VAL A 27 -1.79 1.65 5.84
N PRO A 28 -1.73 2.75 6.60
CA PRO A 28 -0.46 3.40 6.89
C PRO A 28 0.47 2.41 7.58
N ALA A 29 1.75 2.52 7.28
CA ALA A 29 2.75 1.78 8.05
C ALA A 29 2.59 2.16 9.53
N PRO A 30 2.65 1.20 10.46
CA PRO A 30 2.58 1.50 11.87
C PRO A 30 3.70 2.48 12.21
N GLU A 31 3.34 3.56 12.89
CA GLU A 31 4.35 4.46 13.44
C GLU A 31 5.17 3.65 14.43
N HIS A 32 6.42 3.40 14.09
CA HIS A 32 7.32 2.79 15.03
C HIS A 32 7.45 3.72 16.23
N PRO A 33 7.09 3.28 17.43
CA PRO A 33 7.51 4.02 18.59
C PRO A 33 9.03 4.16 18.49
N ALA A 34 9.52 5.37 18.51
CA ALA A 34 10.87 5.79 18.14
C ALA A 34 12.02 5.07 18.90
N ASN A 35 11.76 3.97 19.57
CA ASN A 35 12.71 3.35 20.47
C ASN A 35 12.59 1.84 20.68
N ILE A 36 12.19 1.07 19.68
CA ILE A 36 12.42 -0.39 19.76
C ILE A 36 13.76 -0.68 19.09
N THR A 37 14.83 -0.26 19.71
CA THR A 37 16.20 -0.64 19.31
C THR A 37 16.68 -1.90 20.03
N ALA A 38 15.93 -2.39 21.02
CA ALA A 38 16.27 -3.61 21.76
C ALA A 38 15.36 -4.78 21.32
N PRO A 39 15.90 -5.98 21.22
CA PRO A 39 15.09 -7.18 20.96
C PRO A 39 14.12 -7.42 22.13
N ALA A 40 12.92 -7.91 21.83
CA ALA A 40 11.95 -8.32 22.83
C ALA A 40 12.52 -9.44 23.73
N THR A 41 12.42 -9.29 25.03
CA THR A 41 12.97 -10.21 26.03
C THR A 41 11.93 -10.72 27.01
N THR A 42 10.81 -10.04 27.16
CA THR A 42 9.71 -10.41 28.06
C THR A 42 8.50 -10.88 27.31
N PRO A 43 7.62 -11.72 27.90
CA PRO A 43 6.37 -12.12 27.28
C PRO A 43 5.51 -10.95 26.79
N THR A 44 5.48 -9.86 27.54
CA THR A 44 4.72 -8.66 27.16
C THR A 44 5.33 -7.98 25.93
N GLU A 45 6.65 -7.85 25.89
CA GLU A 45 7.36 -7.31 24.72
C GLU A 45 7.16 -8.18 23.48
N HIS A 46 7.17 -9.50 23.63
CA HIS A 46 6.88 -10.42 22.53
C HIS A 46 5.45 -10.30 22.02
N ARG A 47 4.44 -10.09 22.89
CA ARG A 47 3.07 -9.81 22.44
C ARG A 47 3.01 -8.54 21.62
N TYR A 48 3.62 -7.48 22.13
CA TYR A 48 3.67 -6.21 21.42
C TYR A 48 4.40 -6.32 20.07
N ALA A 49 5.54 -7.01 20.04
CA ALA A 49 6.25 -7.28 18.79
C ALA A 49 5.40 -8.09 17.80
N SER A 50 4.66 -9.10 18.28
CA SER A 50 3.73 -9.85 17.42
C SER A 50 2.66 -8.94 16.80
N GLU A 51 2.07 -8.05 17.58
CA GLU A 51 1.06 -7.10 17.07
C GLU A 51 1.65 -6.16 16.01
N LEU A 52 2.87 -5.64 16.22
CA LEU A 52 3.55 -4.81 15.23
C LEU A 52 3.83 -5.57 13.94
N GLU A 53 4.29 -6.81 14.03
CA GLU A 53 4.52 -7.66 12.86
C GLU A 53 3.23 -7.91 12.07
N LEU A 54 2.11 -8.14 12.74
CA LEU A 54 0.81 -8.29 12.08
C LEU A 54 0.37 -7.00 11.38
N GLN A 55 0.60 -5.84 11.99
CA GLN A 55 0.31 -4.56 11.35
C GLN A 55 1.17 -4.35 10.09
N GLN A 56 2.45 -4.73 10.12
CA GLN A 56 3.30 -4.69 8.94
C GLN A 56 2.82 -5.66 7.86
N ALA A 57 2.39 -6.86 8.24
CA ALA A 57 1.81 -7.80 7.30
C ALA A 57 0.57 -7.24 6.59
N GLU A 58 -0.34 -6.63 7.33
CA GLU A 58 -1.54 -5.99 6.76
C GLU A 58 -1.18 -4.81 5.84
N HIS A 59 -0.21 -3.99 6.22
CA HIS A 59 0.29 -2.92 5.36
C HIS A 59 0.82 -3.48 4.03
N HIS A 60 1.64 -4.52 4.05
CA HIS A 60 2.17 -5.12 2.83
C HIS A 60 1.07 -5.79 1.99
N LYS A 61 0.06 -6.41 2.58
CA LYS A 61 -1.11 -6.93 1.85
C LYS A 61 -1.85 -5.81 1.11
N ALA A 62 -2.06 -4.68 1.78
CA ALA A 62 -2.70 -3.52 1.16
C ALA A 62 -1.87 -2.96 -0.01
N MET A 63 -0.54 -2.89 0.15
CA MET A 63 0.37 -2.47 -0.93
C MET A 63 0.33 -3.45 -2.11
N ALA A 64 0.29 -4.75 -1.86
CA ALA A 64 0.16 -5.76 -2.91
C ALA A 64 -1.16 -5.60 -3.69
N ALA A 65 -2.28 -5.38 -3.00
CA ALA A 65 -3.57 -5.13 -3.62
C ALA A 65 -3.56 -3.85 -4.47
N HIS A 66 -2.93 -2.78 -3.97
CA HIS A 66 -2.74 -1.54 -4.71
C HIS A 66 -1.97 -1.78 -6.01
N HIS A 67 -0.83 -2.45 -5.96
CA HIS A 67 -0.03 -2.73 -7.15
C HIS A 67 -0.78 -3.61 -8.16
N LYS A 68 -1.56 -4.58 -7.71
CA LYS A 68 -2.43 -5.38 -8.60
C LYS A 68 -3.48 -4.51 -9.30
N SER A 69 -4.07 -3.56 -8.59
CA SER A 69 -5.02 -2.61 -9.17
C SER A 69 -4.36 -1.72 -10.23
N VAL A 70 -3.19 -1.16 -9.94
CA VAL A 70 -2.43 -0.33 -10.87
C VAL A 70 -2.00 -1.14 -12.10
N ALA A 71 -1.58 -2.40 -11.93
CA ALA A 71 -1.22 -3.28 -13.03
C ALA A 71 -2.39 -3.47 -14.02
N LYS A 72 -3.61 -3.62 -13.51
CA LYS A 72 -4.81 -3.72 -14.35
C LYS A 72 -5.08 -2.45 -15.16
N GLU A 73 -4.84 -1.27 -14.57
CA GLU A 73 -5.00 -0.01 -15.31
C GLU A 73 -3.94 0.12 -16.42
N TYR A 74 -2.70 -0.26 -16.16
CA TYR A 74 -1.67 -0.31 -17.20
C TYR A 74 -1.96 -1.34 -18.30
N GLU A 75 -2.57 -2.47 -17.95
CA GLU A 75 -3.03 -3.45 -18.95
C GLU A 75 -4.07 -2.86 -19.87
N LYS A 76 -5.09 -2.18 -19.35
CA LYS A 76 -6.11 -1.48 -20.14
C LYS A 76 -5.52 -0.39 -21.02
N ALA A 77 -4.49 0.30 -20.55
CA ALA A 77 -3.80 1.35 -21.30
C ALA A 77 -2.77 0.81 -22.31
N GLY A 78 -2.54 -0.51 -22.36
CA GLY A 78 -1.58 -1.13 -23.27
C GLY A 78 -0.12 -1.00 -22.86
N HIS A 79 0.17 -0.60 -21.63
CA HIS A 79 1.53 -0.43 -21.11
C HIS A 79 2.03 -1.73 -20.45
N HIS A 80 2.38 -2.72 -21.25
CA HIS A 80 2.70 -4.06 -20.78
C HIS A 80 3.93 -4.14 -19.84
N ASP A 81 4.93 -3.31 -20.06
CA ASP A 81 6.12 -3.31 -19.19
C ASP A 81 5.82 -2.74 -17.81
N LEU A 82 5.02 -1.69 -17.74
CA LEU A 82 4.58 -1.12 -16.46
C LEU A 82 3.63 -2.08 -15.73
N LYS A 83 2.75 -2.78 -16.44
CA LYS A 83 1.94 -3.86 -15.87
C LYS A 83 2.82 -4.89 -15.18
N LYS A 84 3.80 -5.47 -15.90
CA LYS A 84 4.71 -6.48 -15.36
C LYS A 84 5.48 -5.96 -14.13
N HIS A 85 5.92 -4.71 -14.18
CA HIS A 85 6.60 -4.09 -13.06
C HIS A 85 5.71 -4.05 -11.80
N HIS A 86 4.47 -3.62 -11.91
CA HIS A 86 3.53 -3.58 -10.80
C HIS A 86 3.12 -4.98 -10.33
N GLU A 87 2.98 -5.94 -11.20
CA GLU A 87 2.75 -7.35 -10.82
C GLU A 87 3.93 -7.90 -9.98
N ALA A 88 5.16 -7.61 -10.38
CA ALA A 88 6.34 -8.00 -9.61
C ALA A 88 6.40 -7.33 -8.23
N MET A 89 6.04 -6.06 -8.13
CA MET A 89 5.94 -5.36 -6.86
C MET A 89 4.87 -5.97 -5.95
N ALA A 90 3.72 -6.35 -6.50
CA ALA A 90 2.67 -7.02 -5.74
C ALA A 90 3.16 -8.35 -5.15
N VAL A 91 3.85 -9.16 -5.94
CA VAL A 91 4.44 -10.43 -5.47
C VAL A 91 5.45 -10.19 -4.35
N HIS A 92 6.28 -9.16 -4.49
CA HIS A 92 7.27 -8.80 -3.46
C HIS A 92 6.59 -8.41 -2.14
N HIS A 93 5.56 -7.60 -2.18
CA HIS A 93 4.81 -7.23 -1.00
C HIS A 93 4.07 -8.42 -0.37
N GLU A 94 3.52 -9.33 -1.16
CA GLU A 94 2.94 -10.58 -0.63
C GLU A 94 3.97 -11.44 0.10
N ALA A 95 5.18 -11.53 -0.42
CA ALA A 95 6.26 -12.25 0.25
C ALA A 95 6.65 -11.59 1.59
N LEU A 96 6.77 -10.26 1.62
CA LEU A 96 7.02 -9.51 2.86
C LEU A 96 5.91 -9.71 3.88
N ALA A 97 4.65 -9.67 3.48
CA ALA A 97 3.53 -9.93 4.38
C ALA A 97 3.64 -11.30 5.05
N LYS A 98 3.97 -12.34 4.29
CA LYS A 98 4.16 -13.69 4.83
C LYS A 98 5.33 -13.77 5.81
N GLU A 99 6.43 -13.07 5.56
CA GLU A 99 7.56 -13.06 6.49
C GLU A 99 7.19 -12.35 7.81
N HIS A 100 6.45 -11.25 7.75
CA HIS A 100 5.92 -10.60 8.96
C HIS A 100 4.93 -11.49 9.72
N GLU A 101 4.06 -12.24 9.06
CA GLU A 101 3.16 -13.20 9.70
C GLU A 101 3.94 -14.33 10.43
N LYS A 102 5.02 -14.81 9.82
CA LYS A 102 5.88 -15.82 10.48
C LYS A 102 6.61 -15.24 11.70
N ALA A 103 7.09 -14.00 11.60
CA ALA A 103 7.72 -13.32 12.72
C ALA A 103 6.72 -13.13 13.86
N ALA A 104 5.51 -12.70 13.56
CA ALA A 104 4.42 -12.55 14.54
C ALA A 104 4.13 -13.88 15.25
N ALA A 105 3.98 -14.97 14.50
CA ALA A 105 3.74 -16.29 15.07
C ALA A 105 4.91 -16.77 15.96
N THR A 106 6.12 -16.39 15.64
CA THR A 106 7.30 -16.68 16.45
C THR A 106 7.27 -15.92 17.77
N HIS A 107 6.99 -14.62 17.71
CA HIS A 107 6.83 -13.79 18.90
C HIS A 107 5.68 -14.27 19.79
N GLU A 108 4.57 -14.71 19.22
CA GLU A 108 3.42 -15.23 19.96
C GLU A 108 3.80 -16.50 20.76
N LYS A 109 4.61 -17.37 20.17
CA LYS A 109 5.12 -18.55 20.89
C LYS A 109 6.02 -18.17 22.07
N MET A 110 6.83 -17.13 21.93
CA MET A 110 7.71 -16.63 22.98
C MET A 110 6.96 -15.85 24.07
N ALA A 111 5.75 -15.38 23.78
CA ALA A 111 4.89 -14.68 24.72
C ALA A 111 4.12 -15.60 25.68
N LYS A 112 4.23 -16.90 25.50
CA LYS A 112 3.63 -17.91 26.37
C LYS A 112 4.59 -18.29 27.48
#